data_112fa0ed7cdc8f2c697e69efb90c40ab
#
_entry.id   112fa0ed7cdc8f2c697e69efb90c40ab
#
_cell.length_a   1.000
_cell.length_b   1.000
_cell.length_c   1.000
_cell.angle_alpha   90.00
_cell.angle_beta   90.00
_cell.angle_gamma   90.00
#
_symmetry.space_group_name_H-M   'P 1'
#
loop_
_entity.id
_entity.type
_entity.pdbx_description
1 polymer ?
#
loop_
_entity_poly.entity_id
_entity_poly.type
_entity_poly.pdbx_seq_one_letter_code
_entity_poly.pdbx_strand_id
1 'polypeptide(L)'
;GDVYTDPDSPVELEPIEIDPPTLAVVFEASTSPLVGRDGDIVGGRQLKERLMQERENNVTMRIEELEDKTGIEVAGRGILHLSVLMEEMRREGYEFQVGRPRVLYQKGPDGVRLEPWEQAVVECPNEYSGKVIETFGNAGGTMVGMEAGQTQTQLEFSIPTRGVMGLKTRILNVTHGEGVFYHTFSEYAPVTAELSGRKNGAMISMSTEKAVAYALGTLQERGSLFVGPGDECYEGMLVGERPRPDDMVVNVARTKQLGNQRSSTADIAVQLTPPRTFTLEEALEYIMDDELVEVTPKHIRMRKRLLSETERRKWAVRHGLVKK
;
A
#
# COMPACT_ATOMS: atom_id res chain seq x y z
N GLY A 1 -23.71 -6.42 -17.13
CA GLY A 1 -24.10 -7.24 -18.23
C GLY A 1 -25.51 -7.00 -18.74
N ASP A 2 -25.78 -5.83 -19.34
CA ASP A 2 -27.08 -5.61 -19.96
C ASP A 2 -27.18 -6.43 -21.25
N VAL A 3 -28.33 -7.06 -21.48
CA VAL A 3 -28.60 -7.84 -22.68
C VAL A 3 -29.55 -7.06 -23.56
N TYR A 4 -29.15 -6.77 -24.81
CA TYR A 4 -30.01 -6.17 -25.80
C TYR A 4 -30.65 -7.28 -26.63
N THR A 5 -31.96 -7.37 -26.61
CA THR A 5 -32.71 -8.39 -27.32
C THR A 5 -33.82 -7.75 -28.13
N ASP A 6 -34.40 -8.50 -29.07
CA ASP A 6 -35.58 -8.10 -29.83
C ASP A 6 -36.77 -7.96 -28.83
N PRO A 7 -37.48 -6.79 -28.79
CA PRO A 7 -38.60 -6.60 -27.91
C PRO A 7 -39.80 -7.57 -28.19
N ASP A 8 -39.89 -8.09 -29.37
CA ASP A 8 -40.96 -9.02 -29.76
C ASP A 8 -40.63 -10.49 -29.50
N SER A 9 -39.30 -10.77 -29.24
CA SER A 9 -38.80 -12.12 -28.92
C SER A 9 -37.61 -12.04 -27.97
N PRO A 10 -37.87 -11.70 -26.71
CA PRO A 10 -36.80 -11.58 -25.71
C PRO A 10 -36.13 -12.92 -25.45
N VAL A 11 -34.79 -12.96 -25.60
CA VAL A 11 -33.98 -14.13 -25.24
C VAL A 11 -33.26 -13.85 -23.94
N GLU A 12 -33.50 -14.68 -22.94
CA GLU A 12 -32.72 -14.66 -21.70
C GLU A 12 -31.39 -15.36 -21.95
N LEU A 13 -30.30 -14.62 -21.80
CA LEU A 13 -28.94 -15.17 -21.83
C LEU A 13 -28.46 -15.34 -20.36
N GLU A 14 -27.73 -16.42 -20.14
CA GLU A 14 -27.06 -16.60 -18.85
C GLU A 14 -26.10 -15.44 -18.60
N PRO A 15 -26.15 -14.79 -17.41
CA PRO A 15 -25.22 -13.72 -17.10
C PRO A 15 -23.78 -14.25 -17.06
N ILE A 16 -22.84 -13.44 -17.58
CA ILE A 16 -21.42 -13.77 -17.44
C ILE A 16 -21.05 -13.64 -15.96
N GLU A 17 -20.60 -14.74 -15.37
CA GLU A 17 -20.08 -14.73 -14.01
C GLU A 17 -18.79 -13.91 -13.94
N ILE A 18 -18.80 -12.87 -13.11
CA ILE A 18 -17.64 -12.01 -12.85
C ILE A 18 -17.22 -12.24 -11.42
N ASP A 19 -15.92 -12.51 -11.21
CA ASP A 19 -15.37 -12.66 -9.85
C ASP A 19 -15.74 -11.46 -8.96
N PRO A 20 -16.20 -11.70 -7.74
CA PRO A 20 -16.56 -10.63 -6.82
C PRO A 20 -15.32 -9.81 -6.43
N PRO A 21 -15.50 -8.52 -6.06
CA PRO A 21 -14.41 -7.74 -5.50
C PRO A 21 -13.94 -8.35 -4.16
N THR A 22 -12.63 -8.43 -3.98
CA THR A 22 -12.00 -9.03 -2.80
C THR A 22 -11.33 -8.00 -1.89
N LEU A 23 -10.92 -6.84 -2.46
CA LEU A 23 -10.27 -5.75 -1.76
C LEU A 23 -11.02 -4.44 -1.93
N ALA A 24 -11.01 -3.61 -0.92
CA ALA A 24 -11.54 -2.25 -0.96
C ALA A 24 -10.52 -1.23 -0.44
N VAL A 25 -10.55 -0.03 -1.01
CA VAL A 25 -9.75 1.14 -0.59
C VAL A 25 -10.69 2.34 -0.48
N VAL A 26 -10.45 3.19 0.51
CA VAL A 26 -11.19 4.45 0.67
C VAL A 26 -10.41 5.57 0.01
N PHE A 27 -11.06 6.25 -0.94
CA PHE A 27 -10.58 7.46 -1.58
C PHE A 27 -11.10 8.69 -0.84
N GLU A 28 -10.22 9.61 -0.54
CA GLU A 28 -10.52 10.88 0.14
C GLU A 28 -9.86 12.02 -0.61
N ALA A 29 -10.43 13.23 -0.55
CA ALA A 29 -9.74 14.43 -1.01
C ALA A 29 -8.43 14.61 -0.22
N SER A 30 -7.36 15.03 -0.89
CA SER A 30 -6.08 15.23 -0.22
C SER A 30 -6.17 16.33 0.83
N THR A 31 -5.70 16.03 2.04
CA THR A 31 -5.55 17.01 3.13
C THR A 31 -4.07 17.30 3.42
N SER A 32 -3.20 17.03 2.44
CA SER A 32 -1.77 17.28 2.52
C SER A 32 -1.45 18.77 2.61
N PRO A 33 -0.40 19.17 3.35
CA PRO A 33 0.13 20.52 3.27
C PRO A 33 0.67 20.93 1.88
N LEU A 34 0.90 19.95 0.99
CA LEU A 34 1.43 20.15 -0.36
C LEU A 34 0.36 20.08 -1.45
N VAL A 35 -0.94 19.99 -1.08
CA VAL A 35 -2.05 19.87 -2.03
C VAL A 35 -2.09 21.05 -3.03
N GLY A 36 -2.38 20.74 -4.31
CA GLY A 36 -2.45 21.73 -5.40
C GLY A 36 -1.10 22.17 -5.95
N ARG A 37 0.00 21.50 -5.59
CA ARG A 37 1.33 21.80 -6.16
C ARG A 37 1.67 20.98 -7.40
N ASP A 38 1.10 19.82 -7.51
CA ASP A 38 1.42 18.87 -8.56
C ASP A 38 0.27 18.67 -9.55
N GLY A 39 -0.98 18.75 -9.09
CA GLY A 39 -2.20 18.56 -9.87
C GLY A 39 -3.17 19.71 -9.74
N ASP A 40 -4.01 19.84 -10.76
CA ASP A 40 -5.01 20.92 -10.85
C ASP A 40 -6.37 20.51 -10.24
N ILE A 41 -6.63 19.20 -10.12
CA ILE A 41 -7.90 18.64 -9.66
C ILE A 41 -7.76 18.10 -8.25
N VAL A 42 -8.10 18.92 -7.25
CA VAL A 42 -7.92 18.65 -5.81
C VAL A 42 -9.25 18.53 -5.05
N GLY A 43 -10.37 18.91 -5.71
CA GLY A 43 -11.68 19.01 -5.07
C GLY A 43 -12.35 17.66 -4.80
N GLY A 44 -12.86 17.44 -3.58
CA GLY A 44 -13.58 16.22 -3.23
C GLY A 44 -14.84 15.97 -4.09
N ARG A 45 -15.50 17.04 -4.56
CA ARG A 45 -16.64 16.91 -5.48
C ARG A 45 -16.22 16.35 -6.85
N GLN A 46 -15.12 16.84 -7.42
CA GLN A 46 -14.58 16.37 -8.69
C GLN A 46 -14.12 14.93 -8.58
N LEU A 47 -13.45 14.58 -7.46
CA LEU A 47 -13.08 13.19 -7.13
C LEU A 47 -14.31 12.26 -7.13
N LYS A 48 -15.39 12.70 -6.46
CA LYS A 48 -16.64 11.93 -6.41
C LYS A 48 -17.27 11.76 -7.79
N GLU A 49 -17.38 12.84 -8.56
CA GLU A 49 -17.94 12.81 -9.92
C GLU A 49 -17.17 11.83 -10.81
N ARG A 50 -15.83 11.86 -10.78
CA ARG A 50 -14.97 10.94 -11.53
C ARG A 50 -15.17 9.48 -11.14
N LEU A 51 -15.21 9.19 -9.83
CA LEU A 51 -15.42 7.83 -9.34
C LEU A 51 -16.83 7.32 -9.65
N MET A 52 -17.87 8.17 -9.61
CA MET A 52 -19.21 7.77 -9.98
C MET A 52 -19.30 7.47 -11.49
N GLN A 53 -18.57 8.22 -12.33
CA GLN A 53 -18.47 7.90 -13.77
C GLN A 53 -17.78 6.55 -14.00
N GLU A 54 -16.74 6.22 -13.22
CA GLU A 54 -16.10 4.91 -13.29
C GLU A 54 -17.08 3.78 -12.96
N ARG A 55 -17.93 3.95 -11.94
CA ARG A 55 -18.97 2.98 -11.56
C ARG A 55 -19.91 2.65 -12.71
N GLU A 56 -20.24 3.62 -13.56
CA GLU A 56 -21.12 3.42 -14.71
C GLU A 56 -20.45 2.62 -15.83
N ASN A 57 -19.14 2.80 -15.98
CA ASN A 57 -18.38 2.20 -17.09
C ASN A 57 -17.72 0.86 -16.71
N ASN A 58 -17.49 0.62 -15.44
CA ASN A 58 -16.71 -0.53 -14.95
C ASN A 58 -17.55 -1.42 -14.03
N VAL A 59 -18.12 -2.48 -14.62
CA VAL A 59 -18.96 -3.45 -13.89
C VAL A 59 -18.18 -4.32 -12.90
N THR A 60 -16.85 -4.30 -12.96
CA THR A 60 -15.99 -5.12 -12.10
C THR A 60 -15.58 -4.41 -10.82
N MET A 61 -15.90 -3.13 -10.68
CA MET A 61 -15.68 -2.32 -9.48
C MET A 61 -16.99 -1.99 -8.80
N ARG A 62 -17.00 -2.07 -7.47
CA ARG A 62 -18.09 -1.54 -6.65
C ARG A 62 -17.63 -0.23 -6.02
N ILE A 63 -18.35 0.85 -6.30
CA ILE A 63 -18.02 2.20 -5.83
C ILE A 63 -19.20 2.73 -5.03
N GLU A 64 -18.98 3.01 -3.75
CA GLU A 64 -20.00 3.44 -2.81
C GLU A 64 -19.50 4.59 -1.94
N GLU A 65 -20.36 5.58 -1.69
CA GLU A 65 -20.06 6.65 -0.75
C GLU A 65 -20.18 6.13 0.69
N LEU A 66 -19.21 6.44 1.55
CA LEU A 66 -19.30 6.08 2.96
C LEU A 66 -20.46 6.83 3.64
N GLU A 67 -21.10 6.19 4.62
CA GLU A 67 -22.24 6.77 5.35
C GLU A 67 -21.92 8.11 6.02
N ASP A 68 -20.69 8.27 6.51
CA ASP A 68 -20.19 9.50 7.13
C ASP A 68 -19.77 10.58 6.11
N LYS A 69 -19.84 10.28 4.80
CA LYS A 69 -19.44 11.16 3.69
C LYS A 69 -17.99 11.62 3.75
N THR A 70 -17.13 10.95 4.49
CA THR A 70 -15.70 11.31 4.60
C THR A 70 -14.88 10.82 3.41
N GLY A 71 -15.39 9.81 2.68
CA GLY A 71 -14.69 9.23 1.55
C GLY A 71 -15.59 8.37 0.66
N ILE A 72 -14.99 7.79 -0.35
CA ILE A 72 -15.62 6.89 -1.30
C ILE A 72 -14.89 5.56 -1.26
N GLU A 73 -15.62 4.52 -0.93
CA GLU A 73 -15.08 3.16 -0.96
C GLU A 73 -15.11 2.64 -2.40
N VAL A 74 -13.97 2.18 -2.87
CA VAL A 74 -13.81 1.52 -4.17
C VAL A 74 -13.32 0.11 -3.92
N ALA A 75 -14.13 -0.87 -4.32
CA ALA A 75 -13.82 -2.28 -4.20
C ALA A 75 -13.51 -2.89 -5.57
N GLY A 76 -12.44 -3.68 -5.64
CA GLY A 76 -11.95 -4.33 -6.84
C GLY A 76 -11.46 -5.75 -6.59
N ARG A 77 -11.11 -6.47 -7.64
CA ARG A 77 -10.66 -7.87 -7.58
C ARG A 77 -9.26 -8.06 -6.97
N GLY A 78 -8.49 -6.97 -6.85
CA GLY A 78 -7.13 -7.01 -6.30
C GLY A 78 -6.47 -5.65 -6.32
N ILE A 79 -5.26 -5.58 -5.74
CA ILE A 79 -4.54 -4.32 -5.61
C ILE A 79 -4.16 -3.71 -6.96
N LEU A 80 -3.77 -4.54 -7.93
CA LEU A 80 -3.45 -4.08 -9.29
C LEU A 80 -4.65 -3.40 -9.95
N HIS A 81 -5.85 -3.97 -9.82
CA HIS A 81 -7.06 -3.40 -10.39
C HIS A 81 -7.37 -2.01 -9.80
N LEU A 82 -7.18 -1.85 -8.48
CA LEU A 82 -7.35 -0.56 -7.80
C LEU A 82 -6.25 0.44 -8.18
N SER A 83 -5.01 -0.02 -8.30
CA SER A 83 -3.88 0.85 -8.65
C SER A 83 -3.93 1.35 -10.10
N VAL A 84 -4.49 0.58 -11.03
CA VAL A 84 -4.72 1.03 -12.42
C VAL A 84 -5.66 2.25 -12.43
N LEU A 85 -6.82 2.17 -11.75
CA LEU A 85 -7.73 3.31 -11.62
C LEU A 85 -7.04 4.54 -11.01
N MET A 86 -6.27 4.34 -9.94
CA MET A 86 -5.53 5.42 -9.29
C MET A 86 -4.50 6.06 -10.23
N GLU A 87 -3.80 5.24 -11.02
CA GLU A 87 -2.80 5.73 -11.97
C GLU A 87 -3.44 6.46 -13.16
N GLU A 88 -4.61 6.04 -13.62
CA GLU A 88 -5.40 6.76 -14.63
C GLU A 88 -5.81 8.14 -14.11
N MET A 89 -6.40 8.20 -12.91
CA MET A 89 -6.78 9.47 -12.28
C MET A 89 -5.56 10.38 -12.02
N ARG A 90 -4.43 9.81 -11.64
CA ARG A 90 -3.15 10.52 -11.48
C ARG A 90 -2.73 11.18 -12.80
N ARG A 91 -2.84 10.47 -13.93
CA ARG A 91 -2.52 11.00 -15.27
C ARG A 91 -3.53 12.05 -15.75
N GLU A 92 -4.77 11.95 -15.30
CA GLU A 92 -5.80 12.96 -15.54
C GLU A 92 -5.58 14.27 -14.76
N GLY A 93 -4.61 14.31 -13.81
CA GLY A 93 -4.25 15.49 -13.03
C GLY A 93 -4.89 15.57 -11.65
N TYR A 94 -5.49 14.49 -11.16
CA TYR A 94 -6.07 14.44 -9.82
C TYR A 94 -5.01 14.36 -8.72
N GLU A 95 -5.27 15.05 -7.61
CA GLU A 95 -4.60 14.82 -6.32
C GLU A 95 -5.61 14.29 -5.32
N PHE A 96 -5.34 13.14 -4.74
CA PHE A 96 -6.18 12.49 -3.74
C PHE A 96 -5.35 11.70 -2.76
N GLN A 97 -5.97 11.20 -1.71
CA GLN A 97 -5.35 10.31 -0.75
C GLN A 97 -6.17 9.03 -0.61
N VAL A 98 -5.48 7.95 -0.31
CA VAL A 98 -6.09 6.63 -0.12
C VAL A 98 -5.59 5.97 1.14
N GLY A 99 -6.48 5.25 1.81
CA GLY A 99 -6.15 4.44 2.96
C GLY A 99 -5.59 3.08 2.58
N ARG A 100 -5.19 2.30 3.60
CA ARG A 100 -4.73 0.93 3.43
C ARG A 100 -5.82 0.06 2.79
N PRO A 101 -5.48 -0.77 1.79
CA PRO A 101 -6.39 -1.76 1.25
C PRO A 101 -6.87 -2.72 2.34
N ARG A 102 -8.17 -2.98 2.35
CA ARG A 102 -8.79 -3.90 3.30
C ARG A 102 -9.52 -5.01 2.55
N VAL A 103 -9.45 -6.21 3.09
CA VAL A 103 -10.14 -7.37 2.55
C VAL A 103 -11.64 -7.27 2.84
N LEU A 104 -12.44 -7.62 1.86
CA LEU A 104 -13.90 -7.67 1.98
C LEU A 104 -14.33 -9.02 2.56
N TYR A 105 -14.92 -8.98 3.74
CA TYR A 105 -15.42 -10.15 4.42
C TYR A 105 -16.90 -10.40 4.08
N GLN A 106 -17.27 -11.68 4.03
CA GLN A 106 -18.66 -12.11 3.88
C GLN A 106 -19.16 -12.81 5.15
N LYS A 107 -20.47 -12.88 5.32
CA LYS A 107 -21.10 -13.69 6.38
C LYS A 107 -21.51 -15.01 5.74
N GLY A 108 -21.00 -16.11 6.26
CA GLY A 108 -21.43 -17.44 5.89
C GLY A 108 -22.83 -17.79 6.46
N PRO A 109 -23.39 -18.95 6.03
CA PRO A 109 -24.73 -19.39 6.45
C PRO A 109 -24.90 -19.50 7.97
N ASP A 110 -23.84 -19.87 8.68
CA ASP A 110 -23.82 -20.05 10.14
C ASP A 110 -23.39 -18.78 10.90
N GLY A 111 -23.35 -17.61 10.23
CA GLY A 111 -22.88 -16.36 10.81
C GLY A 111 -21.34 -16.29 10.96
N VAL A 112 -20.61 -17.30 10.51
CA VAL A 112 -19.15 -17.32 10.50
C VAL A 112 -18.63 -16.28 9.50
N ARG A 113 -17.61 -15.52 9.92
CA ARG A 113 -16.95 -14.55 9.06
C ARG A 113 -16.06 -15.28 8.05
N LEU A 114 -16.29 -15.03 6.76
CA LEU A 114 -15.53 -15.58 5.66
C LEU A 114 -14.63 -14.51 5.06
N GLU A 115 -13.43 -14.91 4.65
CA GLU A 115 -12.49 -14.10 3.89
C GLU A 115 -12.20 -14.71 2.52
N PRO A 116 -11.86 -13.91 1.49
CA PRO A 116 -11.49 -14.44 0.20
C PRO A 116 -10.13 -15.14 0.26
N TRP A 117 -10.05 -16.28 -0.39
CA TRP A 117 -8.84 -17.10 -0.55
C TRP A 117 -8.43 -17.13 -2.01
N GLU A 118 -7.14 -17.27 -2.24
CA GLU A 118 -6.53 -17.28 -3.55
C GLU A 118 -5.68 -18.53 -3.74
N GLN A 119 -5.68 -19.03 -4.97
CA GLN A 119 -4.71 -20.00 -5.42
C GLN A 119 -3.50 -19.24 -5.97
N ALA A 120 -2.34 -19.49 -5.40
CA ALA A 120 -1.10 -18.83 -5.73
C ALA A 120 -0.10 -19.86 -6.28
N VAL A 121 0.60 -19.48 -7.35
CA VAL A 121 1.63 -20.32 -7.97
C VAL A 121 2.93 -19.55 -8.03
N VAL A 122 4.01 -20.21 -7.63
CA VAL A 122 5.37 -19.66 -7.70
C VAL A 122 6.27 -20.61 -8.45
N GLU A 123 6.95 -20.08 -9.46
CA GLU A 123 8.06 -20.76 -10.13
C GLU A 123 9.38 -20.12 -9.66
N CYS A 124 10.28 -20.93 -9.14
CA CYS A 124 11.57 -20.43 -8.66
C CYS A 124 12.69 -21.50 -8.84
N PRO A 125 13.97 -21.08 -8.87
CA PRO A 125 15.09 -22.02 -8.82
C PRO A 125 15.01 -22.94 -7.59
N ASN A 126 15.42 -24.20 -7.77
CA ASN A 126 15.30 -25.24 -6.74
C ASN A 126 15.91 -24.83 -5.39
N GLU A 127 17.00 -24.05 -5.41
CA GLU A 127 17.71 -23.59 -4.22
C GLU A 127 16.89 -22.62 -3.33
N TYR A 128 15.88 -21.92 -3.90
CA TYR A 128 15.04 -20.95 -3.17
C TYR A 128 13.71 -21.56 -2.71
N SER A 129 13.35 -22.76 -3.14
CA SER A 129 12.05 -23.39 -2.85
C SER A 129 11.73 -23.41 -1.36
N GLY A 130 12.69 -23.78 -0.51
CA GLY A 130 12.51 -23.79 0.95
C GLY A 130 12.19 -22.40 1.55
N LYS A 131 12.86 -21.35 1.08
CA LYS A 131 12.60 -19.96 1.53
C LYS A 131 11.24 -19.46 1.05
N VAL A 132 10.82 -19.85 -0.15
CA VAL A 132 9.50 -19.54 -0.70
C VAL A 132 8.42 -20.18 0.15
N ILE A 133 8.54 -21.47 0.48
CA ILE A 133 7.60 -22.20 1.33
C ILE A 133 7.47 -21.54 2.71
N GLU A 134 8.60 -21.19 3.32
CA GLU A 134 8.61 -20.45 4.61
C GLU A 134 7.90 -19.09 4.49
N THR A 135 8.14 -18.37 3.39
CA THR A 135 7.55 -17.04 3.15
C THR A 135 6.03 -17.13 3.02
N PHE A 136 5.50 -18.15 2.33
CA PHE A 136 4.07 -18.40 2.23
C PHE A 136 3.46 -18.85 3.56
N GLY A 137 4.13 -19.74 4.28
CA GLY A 137 3.68 -20.18 5.61
C GLY A 137 3.54 -18.99 6.59
N ASN A 138 4.52 -18.07 6.58
CA ASN A 138 4.46 -16.83 7.39
C ASN A 138 3.35 -15.87 6.94
N ALA A 139 2.87 -15.97 5.71
CA ALA A 139 1.75 -15.20 5.15
C ALA A 139 0.38 -15.91 5.34
N GLY A 140 0.34 -17.04 6.04
CA GLY A 140 -0.88 -17.82 6.27
C GLY A 140 -1.27 -18.73 5.11
N GLY A 141 -0.37 -18.94 4.15
CA GLY A 141 -0.58 -19.85 3.03
C GLY A 141 -0.29 -21.33 3.39
N THR A 142 -1.02 -22.22 2.76
CA THR A 142 -0.84 -23.67 2.85
C THR A 142 -0.42 -24.22 1.50
N MET A 143 0.65 -25.00 1.45
CA MET A 143 1.10 -25.62 0.22
C MET A 143 0.14 -26.74 -0.20
N VAL A 144 -0.29 -26.71 -1.46
CA VAL A 144 -1.23 -27.66 -2.07
C VAL A 144 -0.53 -28.58 -3.05
N GLY A 145 0.53 -28.11 -3.71
CA GLY A 145 1.27 -28.86 -4.71
C GLY A 145 2.72 -28.42 -4.83
N MET A 146 3.56 -29.33 -5.31
CA MET A 146 4.96 -29.06 -5.63
C MET A 146 5.40 -29.96 -6.78
N GLU A 147 5.89 -29.34 -7.84
CA GLU A 147 6.49 -30.05 -8.98
C GLU A 147 7.94 -29.59 -9.14
N ALA A 148 8.86 -30.50 -8.84
CA ALA A 148 10.29 -30.24 -8.94
C ALA A 148 10.82 -30.65 -10.32
N GLY A 149 11.28 -29.69 -11.10
CA GLY A 149 12.02 -29.88 -12.34
C GLY A 149 13.52 -30.00 -12.10
N GLN A 150 14.30 -30.03 -13.18
CA GLN A 150 15.78 -30.16 -13.09
C GLN A 150 16.43 -28.89 -12.48
N THR A 151 15.95 -27.70 -12.82
CA THR A 151 16.51 -26.40 -12.39
C THR A 151 15.52 -25.55 -11.64
N GLN A 152 14.23 -25.69 -11.90
CA GLN A 152 13.17 -24.90 -11.32
C GLN A 152 12.14 -25.78 -10.65
N THR A 153 11.50 -25.24 -9.62
CA THR A 153 10.40 -25.86 -8.89
C THR A 153 9.18 -24.97 -9.03
N GLN A 154 8.04 -25.58 -9.38
CA GLN A 154 6.73 -24.95 -9.28
C GLN A 154 6.09 -25.33 -7.95
N LEU A 155 5.62 -24.32 -7.23
CA LEU A 155 4.98 -24.44 -5.92
C LEU A 155 3.57 -23.86 -6.00
N GLU A 156 2.58 -24.61 -5.52
CA GLU A 156 1.18 -24.18 -5.47
C GLU A 156 0.73 -24.03 -4.02
N PHE A 157 0.03 -22.93 -3.75
CA PHE A 157 -0.46 -22.59 -2.41
C PHE A 157 -1.91 -22.15 -2.45
N SER A 158 -2.64 -22.47 -1.38
CA SER A 158 -3.88 -21.81 -1.01
C SER A 158 -3.57 -20.78 0.08
N ILE A 159 -3.97 -19.53 -0.12
CA ILE A 159 -3.59 -18.42 0.76
C ILE A 159 -4.73 -17.40 0.89
N PRO A 160 -4.99 -16.84 2.10
CA PRO A 160 -5.96 -15.77 2.23
C PRO A 160 -5.47 -14.48 1.52
N THR A 161 -6.38 -13.77 0.85
CA THR A 161 -6.05 -12.54 0.09
C THR A 161 -5.25 -11.52 0.91
N ARG A 162 -5.50 -11.42 2.22
CA ARG A 162 -4.72 -10.52 3.11
C ARG A 162 -3.26 -10.96 3.27
N GLY A 163 -2.94 -12.25 3.05
CA GLY A 163 -1.57 -12.78 3.06
C GLY A 163 -0.83 -12.52 1.75
N VAL A 164 -1.56 -12.36 0.65
CA VAL A 164 -1.00 -12.05 -0.68
C VAL A 164 -0.40 -10.64 -0.74
N MET A 165 -0.96 -9.70 0.03
CA MET A 165 -0.48 -8.31 0.05
C MET A 165 1.01 -8.24 0.43
N GLY A 166 1.82 -7.63 -0.42
CA GLY A 166 3.27 -7.51 -0.29
C GLY A 166 4.06 -8.81 -0.49
N LEU A 167 3.39 -9.91 -0.85
CA LEU A 167 4.04 -11.20 -1.03
C LEU A 167 4.92 -11.22 -2.28
N LYS A 168 4.48 -10.57 -3.37
CA LYS A 168 5.25 -10.44 -4.62
C LYS A 168 6.65 -9.87 -4.38
N THR A 169 6.74 -8.75 -3.67
CA THR A 169 8.02 -8.13 -3.32
C THR A 169 8.88 -9.03 -2.44
N ARG A 170 8.26 -9.74 -1.49
CA ARG A 170 8.98 -10.72 -0.64
C ARG A 170 9.52 -11.89 -1.44
N ILE A 171 8.75 -12.45 -2.37
CA ILE A 171 9.17 -13.53 -3.27
C ILE A 171 10.35 -13.08 -4.13
N LEU A 172 10.25 -11.93 -4.78
CA LEU A 172 11.36 -11.39 -5.59
C LEU A 172 12.63 -11.19 -4.76
N ASN A 173 12.52 -10.72 -3.52
CA ASN A 173 13.68 -10.55 -2.63
C ASN A 173 14.32 -11.88 -2.24
N VAL A 174 13.55 -12.90 -1.86
CA VAL A 174 14.10 -14.20 -1.43
C VAL A 174 14.62 -15.04 -2.59
N THR A 175 14.17 -14.79 -3.82
CA THR A 175 14.61 -15.44 -5.05
C THR A 175 15.60 -14.60 -5.86
N HIS A 176 16.08 -13.48 -5.31
CA HIS A 176 16.97 -12.52 -6.00
C HIS A 176 16.46 -12.03 -7.36
N GLY A 177 15.12 -11.92 -7.50
CA GLY A 177 14.45 -11.48 -8.72
C GLY A 177 14.11 -12.58 -9.72
N GLU A 178 14.49 -13.85 -9.46
CA GLU A 178 14.28 -14.96 -10.39
C GLU A 178 12.92 -15.65 -10.23
N GLY A 179 12.18 -15.38 -9.13
CA GLY A 179 10.87 -15.97 -8.89
C GLY A 179 9.76 -15.31 -9.71
N VAL A 180 8.91 -16.14 -10.31
CA VAL A 180 7.66 -15.72 -10.97
C VAL A 180 6.51 -16.05 -10.05
N PHE A 181 5.65 -15.08 -9.79
CA PHE A 181 4.52 -15.21 -8.87
C PHE A 181 3.24 -14.72 -9.52
N TYR A 182 2.22 -15.57 -9.52
CA TYR A 182 0.86 -15.23 -9.93
C TYR A 182 -0.16 -15.87 -9.01
N HIS A 183 -1.32 -15.24 -8.90
CA HIS A 183 -2.41 -15.66 -8.02
C HIS A 183 -3.76 -15.31 -8.64
N THR A 184 -4.78 -16.05 -8.26
CA THR A 184 -6.16 -15.85 -8.70
C THR A 184 -7.12 -16.15 -7.56
N PHE A 185 -8.27 -15.48 -7.55
CA PHE A 185 -9.34 -15.77 -6.59
C PHE A 185 -9.80 -17.23 -6.72
N SER A 186 -10.03 -17.89 -5.58
CA SER A 186 -10.52 -19.26 -5.51
C SER A 186 -11.90 -19.32 -4.87
N GLU A 187 -11.99 -18.99 -3.60
CA GLU A 187 -13.23 -19.14 -2.83
C GLU A 187 -13.27 -18.23 -1.60
N TYR A 188 -14.42 -18.20 -0.92
CA TYR A 188 -14.54 -17.63 0.42
C TYR A 188 -14.48 -18.74 1.47
N ALA A 189 -13.54 -18.65 2.41
CA ALA A 189 -13.37 -19.61 3.50
C ALA A 189 -13.30 -18.91 4.87
N PRO A 190 -13.51 -19.64 5.98
CA PRO A 190 -13.45 -19.07 7.32
C PRO A 190 -12.15 -18.35 7.59
N VAL A 191 -12.24 -17.21 8.31
CA VAL A 191 -11.08 -16.43 8.72
C VAL A 191 -10.17 -17.28 9.60
N THR A 192 -8.91 -17.39 9.19
CA THR A 192 -7.86 -18.06 9.94
C THR A 192 -7.18 -17.10 10.93
N ALA A 193 -5.99 -17.42 11.42
CA ALA A 193 -5.25 -16.59 12.38
C ALA A 193 -5.03 -15.14 11.88
N GLU A 194 -4.88 -14.21 12.80
CA GLU A 194 -4.49 -12.83 12.47
C GLU A 194 -3.10 -12.81 11.83
N LEU A 195 -2.97 -12.09 10.72
CA LEU A 195 -1.68 -11.86 10.08
C LEU A 195 -1.10 -10.53 10.58
N SER A 196 0.16 -10.56 10.96
CA SER A 196 0.89 -9.36 11.37
C SER A 196 1.06 -8.42 10.18
N GLY A 197 0.87 -7.13 10.38
CA GLY A 197 1.21 -6.09 9.41
C GLY A 197 2.73 -5.94 9.21
N ARG A 198 3.15 -4.78 8.76
CA ARG A 198 4.57 -4.41 8.63
C ARG A 198 5.30 -4.60 9.96
N LYS A 199 6.43 -5.33 9.94
CA LYS A 199 7.27 -5.57 11.13
C LYS A 199 8.16 -4.38 11.49
N ASN A 200 8.51 -3.55 10.49
CA ASN A 200 9.42 -2.42 10.61
C ASN A 200 8.64 -1.14 10.89
N GLY A 201 9.19 -0.27 11.74
CA GLY A 201 8.64 1.04 12.02
C GLY A 201 8.98 2.06 10.92
N ALA A 202 8.27 3.19 10.91
CA ALA A 202 8.53 4.30 10.01
C ALA A 202 9.39 5.38 10.67
N MET A 203 10.17 6.10 9.84
CA MET A 203 10.72 7.41 10.19
C MET A 203 9.74 8.48 9.72
N ILE A 204 9.30 9.34 10.64
CA ILE A 204 8.27 10.34 10.41
C ILE A 204 8.87 11.72 10.54
N SER A 205 8.67 12.59 9.55
CA SER A 205 9.13 13.97 9.62
C SER A 205 8.45 14.74 10.75
N MET A 206 9.23 15.51 11.52
CA MET A 206 8.73 16.37 12.59
C MET A 206 8.46 17.81 12.14
N SER A 207 8.91 18.19 10.96
CA SER A 207 8.83 19.59 10.47
C SER A 207 8.44 19.66 9.00
N THR A 208 7.91 20.82 8.62
CA THR A 208 7.54 21.13 7.22
C THR A 208 8.67 21.98 6.61
N GLU A 209 9.68 21.28 6.09
CA GLU A 209 10.91 21.87 5.55
C GLU A 209 11.51 20.96 4.47
N LYS A 210 12.48 21.49 3.70
CA LYS A 210 13.23 20.67 2.73
C LYS A 210 14.27 19.80 3.42
N ALA A 211 14.36 18.55 2.97
CA ALA A 211 15.36 17.61 3.46
C ALA A 211 16.77 18.07 3.11
N VAL A 212 17.71 18.00 4.06
CA VAL A 212 19.10 18.42 3.91
C VAL A 212 20.05 17.22 3.95
N ALA A 213 21.04 17.21 3.07
CA ALA A 213 22.01 16.12 2.96
C ALA A 213 22.66 15.74 4.31
N TYR A 214 22.98 16.72 5.15
CA TYR A 214 23.57 16.48 6.47
C TYR A 214 22.66 15.68 7.41
N ALA A 215 21.36 16.05 7.46
CA ALA A 215 20.40 15.30 8.27
C ALA A 215 20.19 13.88 7.75
N LEU A 216 20.02 13.75 6.41
CA LEU A 216 19.83 12.45 5.75
C LEU A 216 21.03 11.52 5.95
N GLY A 217 22.27 12.06 5.93
CA GLY A 217 23.48 11.29 6.23
C GLY A 217 23.50 10.64 7.60
N THR A 218 22.94 11.33 8.61
CA THR A 218 22.81 10.76 9.96
C THR A 218 21.63 9.76 10.06
N LEU A 219 20.57 10.01 9.29
CA LEU A 219 19.36 9.18 9.34
C LEU A 219 19.52 7.85 8.58
N GLN A 220 20.32 7.81 7.50
CA GLN A 220 20.58 6.58 6.74
C GLN A 220 21.27 5.49 7.57
N GLU A 221 21.99 5.85 8.65
CA GLU A 221 22.56 4.89 9.59
C GLU A 221 21.50 4.14 10.41
N ARG A 222 20.27 4.67 10.44
CA ARG A 222 19.16 4.15 11.24
C ARG A 222 18.13 3.38 10.43
N GLY A 223 18.24 3.40 9.10
CA GLY A 223 17.36 2.69 8.19
C GLY A 223 17.36 3.25 6.77
N SER A 224 16.45 2.76 5.95
CA SER A 224 16.33 3.14 4.54
C SER A 224 15.50 4.41 4.39
N LEU A 225 16.00 5.38 3.62
CA LEU A 225 15.31 6.65 3.37
C LEU A 225 14.40 6.56 2.13
N PHE A 226 13.29 7.31 2.15
CA PHE A 226 12.33 7.46 1.03
C PHE A 226 12.47 8.81 0.33
N VAL A 227 13.24 9.73 0.91
CA VAL A 227 13.42 11.10 0.43
C VAL A 227 14.89 11.40 0.21
N GLY A 228 15.17 12.24 -0.80
CA GLY A 228 16.49 12.75 -1.12
C GLY A 228 16.73 14.17 -0.65
N PRO A 229 17.97 14.70 -0.80
CA PRO A 229 18.27 16.10 -0.50
C PRO A 229 17.47 17.05 -1.40
N GLY A 230 16.84 18.05 -0.78
CA GLY A 230 16.03 19.03 -1.49
C GLY A 230 14.55 18.70 -1.59
N ASP A 231 14.15 17.46 -1.28
CA ASP A 231 12.76 17.07 -1.29
C ASP A 231 11.98 17.84 -0.22
N GLU A 232 10.78 18.27 -0.58
CA GLU A 232 9.86 18.93 0.34
C GLU A 232 9.20 17.90 1.25
N CYS A 233 9.43 18.03 2.54
CA CYS A 233 8.84 17.21 3.56
C CYS A 233 7.89 18.05 4.44
N TYR A 234 6.94 17.39 5.09
CA TYR A 234 6.05 18.04 6.05
C TYR A 234 5.86 17.17 7.29
N GLU A 235 5.39 17.76 8.38
CA GLU A 235 5.12 17.04 9.63
C GLU A 235 4.15 15.88 9.39
N GLY A 236 4.52 14.68 9.85
CA GLY A 236 3.71 13.48 9.66
C GLY A 236 3.97 12.69 8.37
N MET A 237 4.79 13.20 7.44
CA MET A 237 5.21 12.47 6.24
C MET A 237 6.17 11.34 6.60
N LEU A 238 6.01 10.16 6.00
CA LEU A 238 6.94 9.05 6.12
C LEU A 238 8.16 9.31 5.23
N VAL A 239 9.32 9.43 5.85
CA VAL A 239 10.60 9.77 5.18
C VAL A 239 11.60 8.63 5.17
N GLY A 240 11.27 7.51 5.80
CA GLY A 240 12.12 6.31 5.81
C GLY A 240 11.50 5.16 6.60
N GLU A 241 12.21 4.03 6.56
CA GLU A 241 11.90 2.81 7.29
C GLU A 241 13.04 2.49 8.24
N ARG A 242 12.72 2.05 9.46
CA ARG A 242 13.71 1.59 10.43
C ARG A 242 13.54 0.09 10.73
N PRO A 243 14.65 -0.63 11.07
CA PRO A 243 14.60 -2.07 11.35
C PRO A 243 13.83 -2.46 12.63
N ARG A 244 13.47 -1.49 13.48
CA ARG A 244 12.74 -1.71 14.74
C ARG A 244 11.23 -1.50 14.50
N PRO A 245 10.35 -2.17 15.24
CA PRO A 245 8.91 -2.11 15.02
C PRO A 245 8.24 -0.79 15.41
N ASP A 246 8.91 0.04 16.25
CA ASP A 246 8.38 1.32 16.70
C ASP A 246 8.68 2.45 15.71
N ASP A 247 7.74 3.35 15.50
CA ASP A 247 7.92 4.54 14.68
C ASP A 247 8.87 5.54 15.37
N MET A 248 9.61 6.30 14.56
CA MET A 248 10.56 7.30 15.04
C MET A 248 10.32 8.66 14.36
N VAL A 249 10.08 9.69 15.17
CA VAL A 249 10.01 11.06 14.68
C VAL A 249 11.42 11.60 14.46
N VAL A 250 11.67 12.18 13.28
CA VAL A 250 13.00 12.61 12.85
C VAL A 250 12.99 14.03 12.27
N ASN A 251 14.10 14.74 12.43
CA ASN A 251 14.32 16.05 11.79
C ASN A 251 15.12 15.86 10.50
N VAL A 252 14.47 16.03 9.36
CA VAL A 252 15.08 15.93 8.02
C VAL A 252 15.80 17.21 7.57
N ALA A 253 15.56 18.32 8.26
CA ALA A 253 16.07 19.65 7.91
C ALA A 253 17.20 20.12 8.84
N ARG A 254 17.71 19.23 9.72
CA ARG A 254 18.79 19.58 10.64
C ARG A 254 20.04 19.95 9.87
N THR A 255 20.50 21.20 10.02
CA THR A 255 21.76 21.69 9.46
C THR A 255 22.92 21.43 10.41
N LYS A 256 24.12 21.35 9.85
CA LYS A 256 25.36 21.31 10.63
C LYS A 256 25.53 22.64 11.37
N GLN A 257 25.72 22.59 12.68
CA GLN A 257 26.10 23.78 13.44
C GLN A 257 27.51 24.19 13.04
N LEU A 258 27.67 25.45 12.68
CA LEU A 258 28.99 26.04 12.37
C LEU A 258 29.78 26.14 13.69
N GLY A 259 30.78 25.27 13.84
CA GLY A 259 31.76 25.37 14.93
C GLY A 259 32.87 26.34 14.57
N ASN A 260 33.42 27.07 15.56
CA ASN A 260 34.54 28.00 15.37
C ASN A 260 35.90 27.33 15.05
N GLN A 261 36.00 26.02 15.03
CA GLN A 261 37.19 25.28 14.65
C GLN A 261 37.12 24.89 13.19
N ARG A 262 37.98 25.53 12.36
CA ARG A 262 38.26 25.09 10.99
C ARG A 262 39.12 23.84 11.05
N SER A 263 38.56 22.65 11.04
CA SER A 263 39.28 21.43 10.74
C SER A 263 39.21 21.18 9.22
N SER A 264 40.35 20.93 8.60
CA SER A 264 40.47 20.64 7.17
C SER A 264 39.73 19.37 6.72
N THR A 265 39.19 18.60 7.66
CA THR A 265 38.37 17.39 7.47
C THR A 265 36.86 17.68 7.51
N ALA A 266 36.44 18.94 7.64
CA ALA A 266 35.03 19.29 7.88
C ALA A 266 34.14 19.27 6.63
N ASP A 267 34.72 19.18 5.42
CA ASP A 267 34.01 19.25 4.15
C ASP A 267 34.00 17.91 3.39
N ILE A 268 34.01 16.78 4.11
CA ILE A 268 33.73 15.48 3.48
C ILE A 268 32.30 15.52 2.99
N ALA A 269 32.12 15.42 1.68
CA ALA A 269 30.81 15.29 1.05
C ALA A 269 30.07 14.11 1.66
N VAL A 270 28.85 14.35 2.19
CA VAL A 270 28.03 13.29 2.75
C VAL A 270 27.64 12.35 1.61
N GLN A 271 28.13 11.13 1.64
CA GLN A 271 27.74 10.11 0.69
C GLN A 271 26.38 9.54 1.12
N LEU A 272 25.37 9.76 0.31
CA LEU A 272 24.02 9.26 0.55
C LEU A 272 23.73 8.04 -0.33
N THR A 273 23.09 7.04 0.27
CA THR A 273 22.48 5.95 -0.48
C THR A 273 21.25 6.49 -1.22
N PRO A 274 20.99 6.10 -2.46
CA PRO A 274 19.78 6.49 -3.17
C PRO A 274 18.52 6.17 -2.34
N PRO A 275 17.54 7.07 -2.28
CA PRO A 275 16.31 6.81 -1.56
C PRO A 275 15.52 5.66 -2.22
N ARG A 276 14.84 4.87 -1.40
CA ARG A 276 13.90 3.86 -1.90
C ARG A 276 12.68 4.56 -2.48
N THR A 277 12.42 4.31 -3.75
CA THR A 277 11.19 4.77 -4.44
C THR A 277 10.14 3.66 -4.38
N PHE A 278 8.87 4.04 -4.34
CA PHE A 278 7.74 3.12 -4.33
C PHE A 278 6.89 3.31 -5.57
N THR A 279 6.49 2.22 -6.17
CA THR A 279 5.33 2.21 -7.07
C THR A 279 4.06 2.42 -6.25
N LEU A 280 2.95 2.71 -6.92
CA LEU A 280 1.66 2.88 -6.23
C LEU A 280 1.22 1.61 -5.51
N GLU A 281 1.38 0.45 -6.14
CA GLU A 281 1.09 -0.85 -5.54
C GLU A 281 1.92 -1.08 -4.27
N GLU A 282 3.24 -0.89 -4.37
CA GLU A 282 4.13 -1.05 -3.23
C GLU A 282 3.81 -0.11 -2.07
N ALA A 283 3.41 1.14 -2.37
CA ALA A 283 3.01 2.10 -1.35
C ALA A 283 1.73 1.66 -0.63
N LEU A 284 0.72 1.18 -1.38
CA LEU A 284 -0.54 0.66 -0.82
C LEU A 284 -0.32 -0.59 0.06
N GLU A 285 0.61 -1.46 -0.34
CA GLU A 285 0.97 -2.65 0.43
C GLU A 285 1.81 -2.32 1.67
N TYR A 286 2.57 -1.23 1.61
CA TYR A 286 3.49 -0.81 2.68
C TYR A 286 2.78 -0.15 3.86
N ILE A 287 1.77 0.69 3.61
CA ILE A 287 1.13 1.51 4.65
C ILE A 287 0.37 0.67 5.69
N MET A 288 0.30 1.23 6.91
CA MET A 288 -0.47 0.70 8.02
C MET A 288 -1.84 1.39 8.13
N ASP A 289 -2.71 0.92 9.03
CA ASP A 289 -4.10 1.41 9.16
C ASP A 289 -4.19 2.89 9.59
N ASP A 290 -3.15 3.41 10.24
CA ASP A 290 -3.02 4.81 10.64
C ASP A 290 -2.27 5.67 9.62
N GLU A 291 -1.99 5.12 8.44
CA GLU A 291 -1.25 5.76 7.36
C GLU A 291 -2.11 5.93 6.10
N LEU A 292 -1.70 6.85 5.24
CA LEU A 292 -2.33 7.18 3.97
C LEU A 292 -1.26 7.27 2.88
N VAL A 293 -1.64 6.93 1.65
CA VAL A 293 -0.88 7.26 0.45
C VAL A 293 -1.47 8.51 -0.17
N GLU A 294 -0.64 9.51 -0.39
CA GLU A 294 -0.94 10.65 -1.26
C GLU A 294 -0.58 10.29 -2.70
N VAL A 295 -1.54 10.47 -3.59
CA VAL A 295 -1.38 10.26 -5.02
C VAL A 295 -1.50 11.60 -5.72
N THR A 296 -0.43 12.01 -6.39
CA THR A 296 -0.38 13.24 -7.19
C THR A 296 0.19 12.93 -8.58
N PRO A 297 0.00 13.79 -9.59
CA PRO A 297 0.57 13.58 -10.92
C PRO A 297 2.08 13.33 -10.94
N LYS A 298 2.82 13.92 -10.00
CA LYS A 298 4.29 13.85 -9.97
C LYS A 298 4.85 12.94 -8.88
N HIS A 299 4.14 12.78 -7.76
CA HIS A 299 4.68 12.11 -6.58
C HIS A 299 3.69 11.13 -5.96
N ILE A 300 4.23 10.07 -5.39
CA ILE A 300 3.55 9.15 -4.47
C ILE A 300 4.24 9.35 -3.13
N ARG A 301 3.49 9.80 -2.11
CA ARG A 301 4.00 10.04 -0.76
C ARG A 301 3.19 9.26 0.24
N MET A 302 3.82 8.84 1.30
CA MET A 302 3.15 8.17 2.42
C MET A 302 3.19 9.08 3.64
N ARG A 303 2.12 9.08 4.43
CA ARG A 303 2.02 9.91 5.62
C ARG A 303 1.17 9.29 6.71
N LYS A 304 1.29 9.78 7.92
CA LYS A 304 0.35 9.46 8.98
C LYS A 304 -1.01 10.16 8.73
N ARG A 305 -2.10 9.51 9.09
CA ARG A 305 -3.46 10.10 9.03
C ARG A 305 -3.55 11.34 9.91
N LEU A 306 -3.01 11.27 11.13
CA LEU A 306 -2.83 12.41 12.03
C LEU A 306 -1.41 12.96 11.85
N LEU A 307 -1.28 14.15 11.29
CA LEU A 307 0.02 14.73 10.96
C LEU A 307 0.82 15.09 12.21
N SER A 308 0.19 15.78 13.17
CA SER A 308 0.85 16.24 14.38
C SER A 308 1.21 15.10 15.33
N GLU A 309 2.47 15.08 15.80
CA GLU A 309 2.92 14.12 16.82
C GLU A 309 2.07 14.20 18.09
N THR A 310 1.71 15.42 18.50
CA THR A 310 0.87 15.64 19.67
C THR A 310 -0.52 15.02 19.52
N GLU A 311 -1.12 15.12 18.33
CA GLU A 311 -2.43 14.51 18.05
C GLU A 311 -2.33 12.99 18.01
N ARG A 312 -1.31 12.42 17.38
CA ARG A 312 -1.06 10.97 17.37
C ARG A 312 -0.92 10.44 18.80
N ARG A 313 -0.16 11.12 19.65
CA ARG A 313 0.02 10.73 21.05
C ARG A 313 -1.29 10.81 21.85
N LYS A 314 -2.07 11.89 21.67
CA LYS A 314 -3.40 12.03 22.32
C LYS A 314 -4.35 10.93 21.87
N TRP A 315 -4.34 10.59 20.58
CA TRP A 315 -5.15 9.54 20.01
C TRP A 315 -4.76 8.17 20.59
N ALA A 316 -3.48 7.84 20.62
CA ALA A 316 -2.96 6.60 21.17
C ALA A 316 -3.33 6.41 22.66
N VAL A 317 -3.25 7.48 23.46
CA VAL A 317 -3.68 7.45 24.88
C VAL A 317 -5.19 7.22 25.02
N ARG A 318 -6.02 7.84 24.16
CA ARG A 318 -7.49 7.65 24.18
C ARG A 318 -7.89 6.22 23.85
N HIS A 319 -7.14 5.54 23.00
CA HIS A 319 -7.43 4.17 22.55
C HIS A 319 -6.66 3.11 23.35
N GLY A 320 -5.96 3.51 24.44
CA GLY A 320 -5.29 2.58 25.35
C GLY A 320 -4.02 1.92 24.80
N LEU A 321 -3.48 2.43 23.69
CA LEU A 321 -2.27 1.92 23.06
C LEU A 321 -0.99 2.35 23.78
N VAL A 322 -1.05 3.44 24.57
CA VAL A 322 0.05 3.96 25.37
C VAL A 322 -0.50 4.36 26.75
N LYS A 323 0.19 3.97 27.83
CA LYS A 323 -0.13 4.44 29.18
C LYS A 323 0.15 5.95 29.31
N LYS A 324 -0.70 6.63 30.08
CA LYS A 324 -0.53 8.07 30.41
C LYS A 324 0.81 8.37 31.01
#